data_ab0a5aa3f90493eda8d77083ec0d25e9
#
_entry.id   ab0a5aa3f90493eda8d77083ec0d25e9
#
_cell.length_a   1.000
_cell.length_b   1.000
_cell.length_c   1.000
_cell.angle_alpha   90.00
_cell.angle_beta   90.00
_cell.angle_gamma   90.00
#
_symmetry.space_group_name_H-M   'P 1'
#
loop_
_entity.id
_entity.type
_entity.pdbx_description
1 polymer ?
#
loop_
_entity_poly.entity_id
_entity_poly.type
_entity_poly.pdbx_seq_one_letter_code
_entity_poly.pdbx_strand_id
1 'polypeptide(L)'
;MDDKEEETFKEIHIDVTNSAPSFDTPSREMSDVMDKVISYFHIKKPLILDFGAGKLRNTLYLLEKGYDVRAVEFEKISRETEQAKKLYEKADEYEKQFKKLVFPHDFFNSQEKFDLILLINVCSVMPVPSERFLVIQYCREKLKENGYVLWYSIHRDQYNLKKSTPDVRMGDGYYFNKTRAYQTFYRDYDYHEIDSLFYSNGFREEKEKYFVPHNIVKLFRRVGKSPITTNILNAELIRQYVVGDQELKIKKRAGINILKGDQTVLCDPNPTILREEQIYVNALEQMPTSSDYATEYHNLITAILMKLFIPPLKNPKIEFPVNEGDQRIDIIMTNSANAGFFNDIIHKNDIRAPYVIIECKNYEDNIGNPELSQITDRFNPTRGHFGFLIYRKSKKEQEFFQKCINRRSSDRCIIPLNDKDIIKMLTMKLYNENIDDFLSDKLQLLDFGNSE
;
A
#
# COMPACT_ATOMS: atom_id res chain seq x y z
N MET A 1 6.83 17.85 -43.37
CA MET A 1 7.79 16.76 -43.16
C MET A 1 7.76 16.48 -41.70
N ASP A 2 6.93 15.51 -41.32
CA ASP A 2 6.79 15.10 -39.89
C ASP A 2 7.94 14.17 -39.57
N ASP A 3 8.94 14.71 -38.88
CA ASP A 3 9.98 13.88 -38.23
C ASP A 3 9.29 13.11 -37.09
N LYS A 4 8.82 11.90 -37.37
CA LYS A 4 8.52 10.93 -36.35
C LYS A 4 9.84 10.58 -35.66
N GLU A 5 10.10 11.20 -34.50
CA GLU A 5 11.14 10.73 -33.60
C GLU A 5 10.83 9.25 -33.29
N GLU A 6 11.64 8.35 -33.79
CA GLU A 6 11.62 6.95 -33.42
C GLU A 6 11.89 6.87 -31.92
N GLU A 7 10.89 6.50 -31.14
CA GLU A 7 11.04 6.24 -29.71
C GLU A 7 11.95 5.01 -29.52
N THR A 8 13.23 5.25 -29.30
CA THR A 8 14.15 4.18 -28.97
C THR A 8 14.05 3.86 -27.48
N PHE A 9 13.78 2.61 -27.13
CA PHE A 9 13.71 2.13 -25.76
C PHE A 9 15.01 1.44 -25.37
N LYS A 10 15.54 1.75 -24.19
CA LYS A 10 16.68 1.03 -23.61
C LYS A 10 16.15 -0.02 -22.62
N GLU A 11 16.51 -1.28 -22.82
CA GLU A 11 16.22 -2.34 -21.85
C GLU A 11 17.06 -2.16 -20.59
N ILE A 12 16.40 -2.23 -19.42
CA ILE A 12 17.02 -2.23 -18.10
C ILE A 12 16.75 -3.58 -17.47
N HIS A 13 17.80 -4.27 -17.04
CA HIS A 13 17.69 -5.54 -16.35
C HIS A 13 17.75 -5.30 -14.83
N ILE A 14 16.84 -5.91 -14.09
CA ILE A 14 16.82 -5.87 -12.63
C ILE A 14 16.74 -7.31 -12.12
N ASP A 15 17.72 -7.70 -11.33
CA ASP A 15 17.72 -8.96 -10.62
C ASP A 15 17.45 -8.69 -9.13
N VAL A 16 16.23 -9.00 -8.66
CA VAL A 16 15.84 -8.79 -7.26
C VAL A 16 16.63 -9.65 -6.29
N THR A 17 17.19 -10.78 -6.74
CA THR A 17 17.99 -11.70 -5.92
C THR A 17 19.31 -11.08 -5.46
N ASN A 18 19.82 -10.10 -6.20
CA ASN A 18 21.08 -9.39 -5.89
C ASN A 18 20.97 -8.43 -4.69
N SER A 19 19.80 -8.28 -4.14
CA SER A 19 19.54 -7.37 -3.00
C SER A 19 19.75 -8.01 -1.64
N ALA A 20 20.07 -9.32 -1.56
CA ALA A 20 20.27 -10.03 -0.31
C ALA A 20 21.47 -9.44 0.49
N PRO A 21 21.27 -9.02 1.76
CA PRO A 21 22.33 -8.40 2.54
C PRO A 21 23.47 -9.39 2.85
N SER A 22 24.68 -8.85 3.01
CA SER A 22 25.88 -9.63 3.30
C SER A 22 26.11 -9.96 4.79
N PHE A 23 25.23 -9.47 5.67
CA PHE A 23 25.39 -9.66 7.13
C PHE A 23 24.78 -10.99 7.59
N ASP A 24 25.45 -11.67 8.50
CA ASP A 24 25.09 -13.01 9.01
C ASP A 24 24.09 -12.95 10.17
N THR A 25 23.96 -11.80 10.83
CA THR A 25 23.08 -11.60 11.99
C THR A 25 22.16 -10.39 11.78
N PRO A 26 20.96 -10.39 12.35
CA PRO A 26 20.13 -9.19 12.37
C PRO A 26 20.77 -8.08 13.21
N SER A 27 20.40 -6.83 12.98
CA SER A 27 20.78 -5.76 13.90
C SER A 27 20.15 -6.00 15.28
N ARG A 28 20.75 -5.42 16.33
CA ARG A 28 20.22 -5.52 17.69
C ARG A 28 18.78 -5.03 17.77
N GLU A 29 18.49 -3.91 17.11
CA GLU A 29 17.16 -3.32 17.09
C GLU A 29 16.14 -4.26 16.42
N MET A 30 16.54 -4.95 15.35
CA MET A 30 15.68 -5.93 14.67
C MET A 30 15.44 -7.16 15.54
N SER A 31 16.46 -7.64 16.24
CA SER A 31 16.34 -8.74 17.20
C SER A 31 15.37 -8.39 18.34
N ASP A 32 15.52 -7.20 18.92
CA ASP A 32 14.63 -6.68 19.97
C ASP A 32 13.16 -6.55 19.48
N VAL A 33 12.95 -6.16 18.22
CA VAL A 33 11.61 -6.09 17.62
C VAL A 33 11.02 -7.50 17.49
N MET A 34 11.78 -8.47 16.94
CA MET A 34 11.29 -9.84 16.78
C MET A 34 10.91 -10.45 18.14
N ASP A 35 11.73 -10.28 19.15
CA ASP A 35 11.46 -10.79 20.51
C ASP A 35 10.20 -10.16 21.12
N LYS A 36 10.01 -8.84 20.96
CA LYS A 36 8.81 -8.12 21.42
C LYS A 36 7.55 -8.59 20.69
N VAL A 37 7.62 -8.71 19.36
CA VAL A 37 6.49 -9.18 18.54
C VAL A 37 6.06 -10.58 18.95
N ILE A 38 7.02 -11.50 19.10
CA ILE A 38 6.71 -12.88 19.47
C ILE A 38 6.13 -12.95 20.89
N SER A 39 6.67 -12.19 21.84
CA SER A 39 6.14 -12.14 23.22
C SER A 39 4.71 -11.53 23.29
N TYR A 40 4.38 -10.63 22.38
CA TYR A 40 3.05 -10.01 22.29
C TYR A 40 1.93 -11.03 22.00
N PHE A 41 2.22 -12.10 21.24
CA PHE A 41 1.19 -13.06 20.82
C PHE A 41 0.75 -14.05 21.88
N HIS A 42 1.45 -14.18 22.98
CA HIS A 42 1.21 -15.21 24.01
C HIS A 42 1.14 -16.65 23.45
N ILE A 43 1.70 -16.89 22.26
CA ILE A 43 1.81 -18.21 21.63
C ILE A 43 3.14 -18.83 22.06
N LYS A 44 3.09 -19.94 22.80
CA LYS A 44 4.31 -20.57 23.33
C LYS A 44 5.33 -20.95 22.27
N LYS A 45 4.89 -21.40 21.10
CA LYS A 45 5.74 -21.76 19.94
C LYS A 45 5.04 -21.36 18.65
N PRO A 46 5.15 -20.12 18.20
CA PRO A 46 4.60 -19.71 16.91
C PRO A 46 5.38 -20.40 15.77
N LEU A 47 4.67 -20.84 14.74
CA LEU A 47 5.28 -21.20 13.47
C LEU A 47 5.51 -19.94 12.66
N ILE A 48 6.77 -19.64 12.35
CA ILE A 48 7.20 -18.41 11.73
C ILE A 48 7.62 -18.64 10.27
N LEU A 49 7.21 -17.76 9.38
CA LEU A 49 7.72 -17.71 8.02
C LEU A 49 8.64 -16.50 7.84
N ASP A 50 9.89 -16.73 7.44
CA ASP A 50 10.79 -15.67 6.98
C ASP A 50 10.68 -15.59 5.45
N PHE A 51 9.90 -14.64 4.94
CA PHE A 51 9.64 -14.49 3.51
C PHE A 51 10.68 -13.57 2.88
N GLY A 52 11.41 -14.08 1.88
CA GLY A 52 12.59 -13.41 1.33
C GLY A 52 13.76 -13.46 2.31
N ALA A 53 14.04 -14.66 2.86
CA ALA A 53 14.96 -14.88 3.97
C ALA A 53 16.43 -14.56 3.64
N GLY A 54 16.77 -14.42 2.36
CA GLY A 54 18.12 -14.11 1.90
C GLY A 54 19.14 -15.12 2.42
N LYS A 55 20.16 -14.64 3.15
CA LYS A 55 21.19 -15.48 3.77
C LYS A 55 20.84 -15.93 5.19
N LEU A 56 19.57 -16.05 5.52
CA LEU A 56 19.02 -16.63 6.76
C LEU A 56 19.37 -15.89 8.06
N ARG A 57 19.78 -14.62 8.03
CA ARG A 57 20.18 -13.91 9.26
C ARG A 57 19.08 -13.86 10.33
N ASN A 58 17.83 -13.59 9.94
CA ASN A 58 16.69 -13.56 10.88
C ASN A 58 16.25 -14.98 11.24
N THR A 59 16.23 -15.87 10.27
CA THR A 59 15.92 -17.29 10.44
C THR A 59 16.83 -17.93 11.49
N LEU A 60 18.16 -17.80 11.36
CA LEU A 60 19.13 -18.39 12.30
C LEU A 60 18.95 -17.83 13.71
N TYR A 61 18.75 -16.52 13.85
CA TYR A 61 18.47 -15.91 15.14
C TYR A 61 17.24 -16.53 15.83
N LEU A 62 16.16 -16.74 15.08
CA LEU A 62 14.94 -17.35 15.61
C LEU A 62 15.12 -18.83 15.96
N LEU A 63 15.87 -19.57 15.16
CA LEU A 63 16.20 -20.97 15.42
C LEU A 63 17.03 -21.10 16.70
N GLU A 64 18.04 -20.24 16.90
CA GLU A 64 18.86 -20.19 18.14
C GLU A 64 18.01 -19.88 19.39
N LYS A 65 16.87 -19.19 19.24
CA LYS A 65 15.85 -18.94 20.28
C LYS A 65 14.90 -20.14 20.49
N GLY A 66 14.98 -21.19 19.67
CA GLY A 66 14.16 -22.39 19.76
C GLY A 66 12.79 -22.32 19.05
N TYR A 67 12.58 -21.35 18.14
CA TYR A 67 11.35 -21.24 17.35
C TYR A 67 11.37 -22.14 16.13
N ASP A 68 10.17 -22.51 15.66
CA ASP A 68 10.00 -23.25 14.41
C ASP A 68 9.90 -22.26 13.26
N VAL A 69 10.83 -22.35 12.29
CA VAL A 69 10.94 -21.37 11.19
C VAL A 69 10.91 -22.07 9.83
N ARG A 70 10.17 -21.47 8.91
CA ARG A 70 10.25 -21.78 7.49
C ARG A 70 10.86 -20.58 6.78
N ALA A 71 11.88 -20.79 5.96
CA ALA A 71 12.54 -19.76 5.19
C ALA A 71 12.17 -19.90 3.71
N VAL A 72 11.55 -18.85 3.14
CA VAL A 72 11.23 -18.80 1.72
C VAL A 72 12.25 -17.97 0.99
N GLU A 73 12.89 -18.56 -0.03
CA GLU A 73 13.84 -17.85 -0.86
C GLU A 73 13.99 -18.53 -2.22
N PHE A 74 14.53 -17.81 -3.22
CA PHE A 74 14.92 -18.40 -4.48
C PHE A 74 16.06 -19.38 -4.33
N GLU A 75 16.04 -20.47 -5.10
CA GLU A 75 17.07 -21.51 -5.00
C GLU A 75 18.49 -20.95 -5.24
N LYS A 76 18.63 -20.02 -6.16
CA LYS A 76 19.89 -19.35 -6.51
C LYS A 76 20.59 -18.77 -5.27
N ILE A 77 19.87 -18.09 -4.39
CA ILE A 77 20.46 -17.39 -3.22
C ILE A 77 21.16 -18.36 -2.27
N SER A 78 20.57 -19.52 -2.02
CA SER A 78 21.17 -20.52 -1.12
C SER A 78 22.47 -21.12 -1.66
N ARG A 79 22.74 -20.97 -2.95
CA ARG A 79 23.92 -21.56 -3.63
C ARG A 79 24.89 -20.51 -4.18
N GLU A 80 24.57 -19.22 -4.10
CA GLU A 80 25.28 -18.16 -4.77
C GLU A 80 26.71 -17.94 -4.24
N THR A 81 26.89 -18.05 -2.92
CA THR A 81 28.18 -17.84 -2.26
C THR A 81 28.50 -18.94 -1.28
N GLU A 82 29.79 -19.21 -1.03
CA GLU A 82 30.21 -20.17 0.01
C GLU A 82 29.70 -19.79 1.40
N GLN A 83 29.58 -18.49 1.70
CA GLN A 83 28.97 -18.01 2.92
C GLN A 83 27.47 -18.40 3.01
N ALA A 84 26.71 -18.18 1.94
CA ALA A 84 25.29 -18.56 1.91
C ALA A 84 25.14 -20.07 2.13
N LYS A 85 25.90 -20.90 1.42
CA LYS A 85 25.88 -22.37 1.61
C LYS A 85 26.10 -22.76 3.06
N LYS A 86 27.13 -22.25 3.72
CA LYS A 86 27.41 -22.53 5.13
C LYS A 86 26.28 -22.13 6.08
N LEU A 87 25.61 -20.99 5.80
CA LEU A 87 24.49 -20.55 6.64
C LEU A 87 23.27 -21.45 6.47
N TYR A 88 23.00 -21.92 5.25
CA TYR A 88 21.93 -22.89 5.01
C TYR A 88 22.25 -24.25 5.61
N GLU A 89 23.50 -24.75 5.50
CA GLU A 89 23.96 -25.96 6.17
C GLU A 89 23.83 -25.86 7.69
N LYS A 90 24.20 -24.71 8.29
CA LYS A 90 23.99 -24.44 9.73
C LYS A 90 22.51 -24.48 10.10
N ALA A 91 21.63 -23.95 9.27
CA ALA A 91 20.18 -23.98 9.51
C ALA A 91 19.63 -25.42 9.44
N ASP A 92 20.13 -26.24 8.52
CA ASP A 92 19.71 -27.62 8.37
C ASP A 92 20.03 -28.49 9.62
N GLU A 93 21.03 -28.08 10.45
CA GLU A 93 21.33 -28.74 11.73
C GLU A 93 20.18 -28.67 12.75
N TYR A 94 19.25 -27.68 12.57
CA TYR A 94 18.06 -27.57 13.42
C TYR A 94 16.90 -28.51 13.01
N GLU A 95 17.12 -29.40 12.03
CA GLU A 95 16.22 -30.49 11.61
C GLU A 95 14.73 -30.12 11.61
N LYS A 96 13.98 -30.52 12.66
CA LYS A 96 12.52 -30.34 12.75
C LYS A 96 12.07 -28.89 12.88
N GLN A 97 12.93 -28.01 13.39
CA GLN A 97 12.60 -26.60 13.60
C GLN A 97 12.77 -25.79 12.32
N PHE A 98 13.63 -26.20 11.42
CA PHE A 98 13.91 -25.53 10.17
C PHE A 98 13.38 -26.27 8.96
N LYS A 99 12.87 -25.52 7.99
CA LYS A 99 12.60 -26.00 6.64
C LYS A 99 12.79 -24.88 5.65
N LYS A 100 13.61 -25.12 4.64
CA LYS A 100 13.71 -24.29 3.45
C LYS A 100 12.53 -24.56 2.53
N LEU A 101 11.92 -23.51 2.01
CA LEU A 101 10.88 -23.54 0.97
C LEU A 101 11.39 -22.77 -0.24
N VAL A 102 11.69 -23.47 -1.32
CA VAL A 102 12.12 -22.83 -2.57
C VAL A 102 10.93 -22.11 -3.19
N PHE A 103 11.10 -20.80 -3.44
CA PHE A 103 10.11 -20.02 -4.16
C PHE A 103 10.30 -20.21 -5.68
N PRO A 104 9.24 -20.37 -6.47
CA PRO A 104 7.83 -20.42 -6.08
C PRO A 104 7.33 -21.82 -5.70
N HIS A 105 8.00 -22.87 -6.15
CA HIS A 105 7.49 -24.24 -6.18
C HIS A 105 7.12 -24.77 -4.78
N ASP A 106 8.08 -24.84 -3.85
CA ASP A 106 7.82 -25.40 -2.52
C ASP A 106 6.87 -24.54 -1.70
N PHE A 107 6.99 -23.21 -1.88
CA PHE A 107 6.13 -22.26 -1.19
C PHE A 107 4.66 -22.47 -1.54
N PHE A 108 4.32 -22.60 -2.83
CA PHE A 108 2.93 -22.79 -3.24
C PHE A 108 2.40 -24.16 -2.90
N ASN A 109 3.22 -25.20 -2.99
CA ASN A 109 2.83 -26.57 -2.67
C ASN A 109 2.66 -26.83 -1.17
N SER A 110 3.31 -26.05 -0.32
CA SER A 110 3.19 -26.17 1.14
C SER A 110 1.76 -25.82 1.61
N GLN A 111 1.18 -26.68 2.43
CA GLN A 111 -0.13 -26.45 3.07
C GLN A 111 0.02 -25.81 4.48
N GLU A 112 1.24 -25.56 4.93
CA GLU A 112 1.48 -24.96 6.24
C GLU A 112 0.89 -23.55 6.32
N LYS A 113 0.34 -23.23 7.51
CA LYS A 113 -0.18 -21.89 7.85
C LYS A 113 0.59 -21.36 9.03
N PHE A 114 0.94 -20.09 8.97
CA PHE A 114 1.86 -19.44 9.89
C PHE A 114 1.14 -18.53 10.88
N ASP A 115 1.68 -18.43 12.09
CA ASP A 115 1.25 -17.48 13.11
C ASP A 115 1.81 -16.08 12.82
N LEU A 116 3.07 -16.05 12.35
CA LEU A 116 3.80 -14.83 12.04
C LEU A 116 4.55 -14.98 10.70
N ILE A 117 4.46 -13.97 9.85
CA ILE A 117 5.29 -13.85 8.65
C ILE A 117 6.17 -12.61 8.80
N LEU A 118 7.47 -12.77 8.61
CA LEU A 118 8.44 -11.68 8.52
C LEU A 118 8.51 -11.21 7.07
N LEU A 119 8.32 -9.92 6.86
CA LEU A 119 8.44 -9.27 5.55
C LEU A 119 9.43 -8.10 5.68
N ILE A 120 10.71 -8.44 5.69
CA ILE A 120 11.81 -7.54 6.06
C ILE A 120 12.57 -7.10 4.82
N ASN A 121 12.37 -5.85 4.39
CA ASN A 121 12.95 -5.24 3.19
C ASN A 121 12.64 -5.94 1.86
N VAL A 122 11.64 -6.81 1.79
CA VAL A 122 11.30 -7.58 0.59
C VAL A 122 10.68 -6.69 -0.48
N CYS A 123 9.60 -6.00 -0.16
CA CYS A 123 8.89 -5.16 -1.13
C CYS A 123 9.71 -3.93 -1.58
N SER A 124 10.72 -3.54 -0.81
CA SER A 124 11.60 -2.41 -1.15
C SER A 124 12.48 -2.66 -2.38
N VAL A 125 12.72 -3.91 -2.74
CA VAL A 125 13.58 -4.27 -3.88
C VAL A 125 12.79 -4.71 -5.12
N MET A 126 11.46 -4.67 -5.03
CA MET A 126 10.54 -5.10 -6.09
C MET A 126 10.08 -3.89 -6.92
N PRO A 127 10.47 -3.80 -8.21
CA PRO A 127 10.16 -2.64 -9.04
C PRO A 127 8.69 -2.58 -9.47
N VAL A 128 8.01 -3.71 -9.55
CA VAL A 128 6.64 -3.82 -10.07
C VAL A 128 5.62 -3.67 -8.96
N PRO A 129 4.74 -2.65 -8.97
CA PRO A 129 3.73 -2.44 -7.93
C PRO A 129 2.83 -3.66 -7.69
N SER A 130 2.34 -4.29 -8.77
CA SER A 130 1.45 -5.46 -8.66
C SER A 130 2.13 -6.67 -8.00
N GLU A 131 3.43 -6.85 -8.15
CA GLU A 131 4.18 -7.90 -7.42
C GLU A 131 4.20 -7.64 -5.92
N ARG A 132 4.31 -6.39 -5.49
CA ARG A 132 4.25 -6.03 -4.06
C ARG A 132 2.90 -6.36 -3.46
N PHE A 133 1.80 -6.04 -4.16
CA PHE A 133 0.45 -6.46 -3.77
C PHE A 133 0.32 -7.98 -3.73
N LEU A 134 0.90 -8.67 -4.72
CA LEU A 134 0.85 -10.13 -4.80
C LEU A 134 1.58 -10.79 -3.61
N VAL A 135 2.73 -10.26 -3.21
CA VAL A 135 3.45 -10.75 -2.01
C VAL A 135 2.57 -10.62 -0.76
N ILE A 136 1.85 -9.51 -0.59
CA ILE A 136 0.92 -9.36 0.53
C ILE A 136 -0.23 -10.37 0.45
N GLN A 137 -0.75 -10.66 -0.76
CA GLN A 137 -1.75 -11.73 -0.95
C GLN A 137 -1.19 -13.11 -0.57
N TYR A 138 0.03 -13.42 -0.97
CA TYR A 138 0.68 -14.68 -0.58
C TYR A 138 0.87 -14.79 0.92
N CYS A 139 1.31 -13.71 1.57
CA CYS A 139 1.37 -13.66 3.03
C CYS A 139 0.00 -13.93 3.64
N ARG A 140 -1.05 -13.27 3.13
CA ARG A 140 -2.40 -13.46 3.61
C ARG A 140 -2.89 -14.91 3.47
N GLU A 141 -2.66 -15.52 2.31
CA GLU A 141 -3.06 -16.91 2.05
C GLU A 141 -2.34 -17.91 2.97
N LYS A 142 -1.08 -17.65 3.31
CA LYS A 142 -0.26 -18.53 4.17
C LYS A 142 -0.44 -18.28 5.67
N LEU A 143 -1.12 -17.21 6.07
CA LEU A 143 -1.41 -16.95 7.48
C LEU A 143 -2.58 -17.80 7.99
N LYS A 144 -2.51 -18.17 9.26
CA LYS A 144 -3.66 -18.61 10.05
C LYS A 144 -4.68 -17.47 10.16
N GLU A 145 -5.91 -17.80 10.58
CA GLU A 145 -6.87 -16.76 11.00
C GLU A 145 -6.27 -15.97 12.17
N ASN A 146 -6.38 -14.65 12.12
CA ASN A 146 -5.74 -13.73 13.06
C ASN A 146 -4.20 -13.81 13.13
N GLY A 147 -3.55 -14.43 12.15
CA GLY A 147 -2.09 -14.40 12.02
C GLY A 147 -1.57 -13.00 11.63
N TYR A 148 -0.28 -12.81 11.79
CA TYR A 148 0.36 -11.49 11.71
C TYR A 148 1.45 -11.42 10.65
N VAL A 149 1.63 -10.22 10.09
CA VAL A 149 2.80 -9.87 9.26
C VAL A 149 3.59 -8.79 9.99
N LEU A 150 4.88 -9.03 10.21
CA LEU A 150 5.82 -8.01 10.64
C LEU A 150 6.46 -7.37 9.42
N TRP A 151 6.12 -6.12 9.16
CA TRP A 151 6.75 -5.29 8.14
C TRP A 151 7.95 -4.54 8.70
N TYR A 152 9.04 -4.53 7.94
CA TYR A 152 10.21 -3.72 8.24
C TYR A 152 10.79 -3.14 6.94
N SER A 153 10.97 -1.82 6.89
CA SER A 153 11.60 -1.12 5.77
C SER A 153 12.30 0.15 6.24
N ILE A 154 13.19 0.70 5.43
CA ILE A 154 13.79 2.01 5.68
C ILE A 154 12.75 3.10 5.40
N HIS A 155 12.67 4.12 6.28
CA HIS A 155 11.83 5.28 6.08
C HIS A 155 12.36 6.17 4.95
N ARG A 156 11.48 6.76 4.15
CA ARG A 156 11.82 7.58 2.98
C ARG A 156 12.85 8.65 3.26
N ASP A 157 12.66 9.43 4.33
CA ASP A 157 13.55 10.55 4.68
C ASP A 157 14.94 10.11 5.16
N GLN A 158 15.12 8.82 5.42
CA GLN A 158 16.34 8.27 5.98
C GLN A 158 17.19 7.48 4.98
N TYR A 159 16.64 7.23 3.78
CA TYR A 159 17.43 6.60 2.73
C TYR A 159 18.51 7.56 2.22
N ASN A 160 19.76 7.20 2.47
CA ASN A 160 20.88 8.07 2.15
C ASN A 160 21.30 7.93 0.68
N LEU A 161 20.61 8.63 -0.23
CA LEU A 161 20.95 8.71 -1.64
C LEU A 161 22.35 9.29 -1.91
N LYS A 162 22.96 10.01 -0.95
CA LYS A 162 24.32 10.54 -1.11
C LYS A 162 25.39 9.46 -1.08
N LYS A 163 25.12 8.31 -0.44
CA LYS A 163 26.07 7.17 -0.40
C LYS A 163 25.92 6.23 -1.59
N SER A 164 24.76 6.25 -2.25
CA SER A 164 24.47 5.45 -3.43
C SER A 164 23.72 6.33 -4.42
N THR A 165 24.43 6.84 -5.42
CA THR A 165 23.79 7.67 -6.46
C THR A 165 23.01 6.75 -7.38
N PRO A 166 21.66 6.89 -7.46
CA PRO A 166 20.89 6.12 -8.41
C PRO A 166 21.19 6.54 -9.83
N ASP A 167 21.15 5.60 -10.77
CA ASP A 167 21.30 5.91 -12.18
C ASP A 167 20.03 6.54 -12.73
N VAL A 168 18.87 6.08 -12.24
CA VAL A 168 17.55 6.52 -12.72
C VAL A 168 16.52 6.46 -11.59
N ARG A 169 15.68 7.47 -11.47
CA ARG A 169 14.41 7.34 -10.77
C ARG A 169 13.44 6.61 -11.70
N MET A 170 12.89 5.50 -11.25
CA MET A 170 12.05 4.63 -12.04
C MET A 170 10.70 4.41 -11.35
N GLY A 171 9.65 4.99 -11.91
CA GLY A 171 8.33 4.94 -11.28
C GLY A 171 8.37 5.49 -9.86
N ASP A 172 8.09 4.66 -8.88
CA ASP A 172 8.06 5.01 -7.46
C ASP A 172 9.33 4.63 -6.68
N GLY A 173 10.43 4.30 -7.40
CA GLY A 173 11.71 3.92 -6.80
C GLY A 173 12.93 4.32 -7.61
N TYR A 174 14.04 3.69 -7.32
CA TYR A 174 15.35 4.05 -7.85
C TYR A 174 16.06 2.82 -8.42
N TYR A 175 16.68 2.98 -9.59
CA TYR A 175 17.51 1.96 -10.23
C TYR A 175 18.98 2.29 -10.04
N PHE A 176 19.78 1.28 -9.68
CA PHE A 176 21.22 1.39 -9.43
C PHE A 176 21.98 0.40 -10.33
N ASN A 177 22.86 0.92 -11.17
CA ASN A 177 23.71 0.12 -12.06
C ASN A 177 25.21 0.32 -11.80
N LYS A 178 25.63 1.54 -11.44
CA LYS A 178 27.04 1.95 -11.45
C LYS A 178 27.83 1.55 -10.20
N THR A 179 27.19 1.38 -9.07
CA THR A 179 27.88 1.23 -7.76
C THR A 179 28.00 -0.21 -7.29
N ARG A 180 27.38 -1.16 -7.98
CA ARG A 180 27.39 -2.59 -7.66
C ARG A 180 27.57 -3.39 -8.94
N ALA A 181 28.18 -4.57 -8.81
CA ALA A 181 28.31 -5.52 -9.92
C ALA A 181 26.94 -6.00 -10.45
N TYR A 182 25.86 -5.58 -9.83
CA TYR A 182 24.50 -6.06 -10.05
C TYR A 182 23.52 -4.92 -10.19
N GLN A 183 22.59 -5.09 -11.12
CA GLN A 183 21.52 -4.14 -11.41
C GLN A 183 20.40 -4.34 -10.39
N THR A 184 20.22 -3.39 -9.50
CA THR A 184 19.25 -3.47 -8.41
C THR A 184 18.25 -2.33 -8.44
N PHE A 185 17.07 -2.57 -7.92
CA PHE A 185 16.04 -1.58 -7.66
C PHE A 185 15.90 -1.37 -6.16
N TYR A 186 15.53 -0.16 -5.77
CA TYR A 186 15.19 0.16 -4.40
C TYR A 186 14.02 1.14 -4.35
N ARG A 187 13.06 0.88 -3.47
CA ARG A 187 11.95 1.77 -3.12
C ARG A 187 11.93 2.00 -1.61
N ASP A 188 11.86 3.26 -1.24
CA ASP A 188 11.57 3.70 0.12
C ASP A 188 10.06 3.84 0.34
N TYR A 189 9.66 3.89 1.60
CA TYR A 189 8.26 3.96 2.00
C TYR A 189 8.00 5.06 3.02
N ASP A 190 6.77 5.59 2.98
CA ASP A 190 6.16 6.30 4.10
C ASP A 190 5.17 5.40 4.84
N TYR A 191 4.82 5.78 6.07
CA TYR A 191 3.91 5.00 6.91
C TYR A 191 2.57 4.71 6.24
N HIS A 192 1.98 5.73 5.59
CA HIS A 192 0.67 5.62 4.94
C HIS A 192 0.68 4.75 3.68
N GLU A 193 1.78 4.70 2.95
CA GLU A 193 1.90 3.83 1.78
C GLU A 193 1.84 2.36 2.18
N ILE A 194 2.49 2.03 3.30
CA ILE A 194 2.44 0.68 3.87
C ILE A 194 1.02 0.38 4.37
N ASP A 195 0.38 1.31 5.06
CA ASP A 195 -1.00 1.14 5.54
C ASP A 195 -1.97 0.92 4.37
N SER A 196 -1.85 1.72 3.31
CA SER A 196 -2.65 1.57 2.09
C SER A 196 -2.48 0.18 1.47
N LEU A 197 -1.24 -0.28 1.33
CA LEU A 197 -0.92 -1.59 0.78
C LEU A 197 -1.54 -2.72 1.63
N PHE A 198 -1.46 -2.65 2.95
CA PHE A 198 -2.00 -3.67 3.83
C PHE A 198 -3.52 -3.61 3.98
N TYR A 199 -4.11 -2.42 4.12
CA TYR A 199 -5.56 -2.27 4.26
C TYR A 199 -6.30 -2.75 3.01
N SER A 200 -5.82 -2.39 1.82
CA SER A 200 -6.37 -2.89 0.55
C SER A 200 -6.26 -4.42 0.39
N ASN A 201 -5.45 -5.06 1.19
CA ASN A 201 -5.28 -6.52 1.21
C ASN A 201 -5.93 -7.20 2.44
N GLY A 202 -6.81 -6.51 3.15
CA GLY A 202 -7.59 -7.07 4.26
C GLY A 202 -6.75 -7.33 5.52
N PHE A 203 -5.90 -6.39 5.86
CA PHE A 203 -5.16 -6.36 7.11
C PHE A 203 -5.51 -5.11 7.92
N ARG A 204 -5.16 -5.11 9.20
CA ARG A 204 -5.21 -3.95 10.10
C ARG A 204 -3.91 -3.85 10.86
N GLU A 205 -3.41 -2.62 11.02
CA GLU A 205 -2.27 -2.36 11.90
C GLU A 205 -2.67 -2.60 13.36
N GLU A 206 -1.80 -3.29 14.11
CA GLU A 206 -1.94 -3.45 15.54
C GLU A 206 -1.59 -2.16 16.29
N LYS A 207 -2.18 -2.01 17.50
CA LYS A 207 -1.97 -0.80 18.31
C LYS A 207 -0.55 -0.71 18.87
N GLU A 208 0.09 -1.87 19.09
CA GLU A 208 1.46 -1.93 19.58
C GLU A 208 2.41 -1.28 18.59
N LYS A 209 3.26 -0.38 19.10
CA LYS A 209 4.20 0.37 18.27
C LYS A 209 5.63 -0.05 18.55
N TYR A 210 6.35 -0.32 17.49
CA TYR A 210 7.76 -0.67 17.51
C TYR A 210 8.56 0.50 16.95
N PHE A 211 9.60 0.90 17.66
CA PHE A 211 10.45 1.99 17.22
C PHE A 211 11.86 1.48 16.90
N VAL A 212 12.29 1.72 15.67
CA VAL A 212 13.67 1.52 15.22
C VAL A 212 14.09 2.79 14.49
N PRO A 213 15.17 3.45 14.91
CA PRO A 213 15.63 4.67 14.26
C PRO A 213 15.76 4.47 12.74
N HIS A 214 15.30 5.45 11.97
CA HIS A 214 15.41 5.48 10.51
C HIS A 214 14.65 4.37 9.76
N ASN A 215 13.82 3.59 10.44
CA ASN A 215 13.07 2.51 9.84
C ASN A 215 11.58 2.58 10.18
N ILE A 216 10.77 2.01 9.33
CA ILE A 216 9.35 1.77 9.59
C ILE A 216 9.19 0.32 10.01
N VAL A 217 8.63 0.13 11.20
CA VAL A 217 8.27 -1.18 11.73
C VAL A 217 6.79 -1.18 12.05
N LYS A 218 6.06 -2.09 11.45
CA LYS A 218 4.61 -2.22 11.64
C LYS A 218 4.23 -3.69 11.77
N LEU A 219 3.26 -3.94 12.63
CA LEU A 219 2.66 -5.24 12.81
C LEU A 219 1.22 -5.20 12.29
N PHE A 220 0.90 -6.07 11.34
CA PHE A 220 -0.42 -6.14 10.73
C PHE A 220 -1.07 -7.49 11.04
N ARG A 221 -2.34 -7.44 11.47
CA ARG A 221 -3.16 -8.62 11.68
C ARG A 221 -4.06 -8.86 10.48
N ARG A 222 -4.19 -10.11 10.05
CA ARG A 222 -5.16 -10.52 9.04
C ARG A 222 -6.58 -10.32 9.56
N VAL A 223 -7.43 -9.60 8.79
CA VAL A 223 -8.84 -9.35 9.11
C VAL A 223 -9.69 -9.49 7.85
N GLY A 224 -10.96 -9.85 8.01
CA GLY A 224 -11.95 -9.91 6.94
C GLY A 224 -11.47 -10.57 5.62
N LYS A 225 -12.09 -10.23 4.50
CA LYS A 225 -11.67 -10.63 3.15
C LYS A 225 -10.73 -9.57 2.55
N SER A 226 -10.00 -9.93 1.51
CA SER A 226 -9.16 -8.97 0.77
C SER A 226 -9.98 -8.26 -0.31
N PRO A 227 -9.98 -6.92 -0.37
CA PRO A 227 -10.49 -6.18 -1.53
C PRO A 227 -9.73 -6.47 -2.82
N ILE A 228 -8.41 -6.62 -2.71
CA ILE A 228 -7.54 -6.96 -3.85
C ILE A 228 -7.42 -8.49 -3.95
N THR A 229 -7.64 -9.03 -5.14
CA THR A 229 -7.51 -10.46 -5.42
C THR A 229 -6.46 -10.71 -6.51
N THR A 230 -6.03 -11.96 -6.64
CA THR A 230 -5.07 -12.34 -7.70
C THR A 230 -5.58 -12.06 -9.10
N ASN A 231 -6.90 -12.13 -9.33
CA ASN A 231 -7.50 -11.79 -10.63
C ASN A 231 -7.31 -10.31 -10.99
N ILE A 232 -7.43 -9.42 -9.99
CA ILE A 232 -7.19 -7.97 -10.17
C ILE A 232 -5.73 -7.70 -10.53
N LEU A 233 -4.81 -8.48 -9.96
CA LEU A 233 -3.37 -8.33 -10.14
C LEU A 233 -2.82 -8.98 -11.42
N ASN A 234 -3.65 -9.67 -12.18
CA ASN A 234 -3.22 -10.45 -13.33
C ASN A 234 -2.04 -11.38 -12.99
N ALA A 235 -2.26 -12.22 -11.98
CA ALA A 235 -1.23 -12.99 -11.28
C ALA A 235 -0.38 -13.90 -12.20
N GLU A 236 -0.92 -14.32 -13.32
CA GLU A 236 -0.21 -15.23 -14.26
C GLU A 236 0.91 -14.49 -15.01
N LEU A 237 0.64 -13.25 -15.41
CA LEU A 237 1.65 -12.39 -16.02
C LEU A 237 2.75 -12.03 -15.02
N ILE A 238 2.37 -11.77 -13.76
CA ILE A 238 3.28 -11.43 -12.67
C ILE A 238 4.13 -12.62 -12.26
N ARG A 239 3.58 -13.82 -12.22
CA ARG A 239 4.34 -15.06 -11.95
C ARG A 239 5.52 -15.26 -12.90
N GLN A 240 5.44 -14.76 -14.14
CA GLN A 240 6.56 -14.80 -15.07
C GLN A 240 7.74 -13.93 -14.61
N TYR A 241 7.50 -12.87 -13.84
CA TYR A 241 8.54 -11.98 -13.33
C TYR A 241 9.06 -12.39 -11.95
N VAL A 242 8.23 -13.03 -11.13
CA VAL A 242 8.58 -13.47 -9.77
C VAL A 242 9.24 -14.87 -9.77
N VAL A 243 9.11 -15.62 -10.83
CA VAL A 243 9.72 -16.94 -11.01
C VAL A 243 11.19 -16.81 -11.32
N GLY A 244 12.02 -16.87 -10.30
CA GLY A 244 13.46 -16.97 -10.23
C GLY A 244 14.31 -16.81 -11.49
N ASP A 245 15.50 -16.25 -11.40
CA ASP A 245 16.48 -16.07 -12.47
C ASP A 245 16.01 -15.27 -13.71
N GLN A 246 14.78 -14.76 -13.73
CA GLN A 246 14.32 -13.92 -14.83
C GLN A 246 14.66 -12.46 -14.56
N GLU A 247 15.46 -11.91 -15.44
CA GLU A 247 15.73 -10.49 -15.49
C GLU A 247 14.46 -9.73 -15.87
N LEU A 248 14.04 -8.80 -15.03
CA LEU A 248 12.96 -7.90 -15.38
C LEU A 248 13.46 -6.92 -16.43
N LYS A 249 12.92 -6.99 -17.63
CA LYS A 249 13.25 -6.06 -18.73
C LYS A 249 12.31 -4.87 -18.69
N ILE A 250 12.82 -3.71 -18.33
CA ILE A 250 12.08 -2.46 -18.34
C ILE A 250 12.55 -1.61 -19.52
N LYS A 251 11.62 -1.20 -20.37
CA LYS A 251 11.94 -0.33 -21.51
C LYS A 251 12.02 1.12 -21.05
N LYS A 252 13.10 1.79 -21.39
CA LYS A 252 13.32 3.21 -21.15
C LYS A 252 13.16 3.98 -22.46
N ARG A 253 12.43 5.09 -22.41
CA ARG A 253 12.34 6.01 -23.55
C ARG A 253 13.71 6.62 -23.83
N ALA A 254 14.25 6.49 -25.04
CA ALA A 254 15.51 7.11 -25.44
C ALA A 254 15.32 8.62 -25.65
N GLY A 255 16.36 9.40 -25.41
CA GLY A 255 16.35 10.85 -25.64
C GLY A 255 16.15 11.71 -24.40
N ILE A 256 15.78 11.14 -23.25
CA ILE A 256 15.76 11.89 -21.99
C ILE A 256 17.14 11.76 -21.34
N ASN A 257 17.92 12.84 -21.36
CA ASN A 257 19.15 12.94 -20.60
C ASN A 257 18.84 12.82 -19.11
N ILE A 258 19.14 11.65 -18.56
CA ILE A 258 18.98 11.37 -17.14
C ILE A 258 20.11 12.05 -16.44
N LEU A 259 19.98 13.27 -16.11
CA LEU A 259 20.98 13.90 -15.30
C LEU A 259 20.53 15.17 -14.62
N LYS A 260 20.91 15.21 -13.39
CA LYS A 260 21.03 16.37 -12.52
C LYS A 260 19.70 16.97 -12.07
N GLY A 261 19.27 16.49 -10.92
CA GLY A 261 18.28 17.16 -10.07
C GLY A 261 16.86 17.07 -10.61
N ASP A 262 15.96 16.64 -9.79
CA ASP A 262 14.49 16.80 -9.83
C ASP A 262 13.69 16.36 -11.08
N GLN A 263 14.29 15.86 -12.15
CA GLN A 263 13.54 15.33 -13.27
C GLN A 263 13.20 13.85 -13.07
N THR A 264 11.95 13.61 -12.79
CA THR A 264 11.36 12.25 -12.77
C THR A 264 11.30 11.74 -14.21
N VAL A 265 12.19 10.84 -14.56
CA VAL A 265 12.04 10.06 -15.80
C VAL A 265 10.97 9.01 -15.53
N LEU A 266 9.78 9.21 -16.09
CA LEU A 266 8.79 8.15 -16.20
C LEU A 266 9.34 7.11 -17.16
N CYS A 267 10.05 6.11 -16.64
CA CYS A 267 10.19 4.88 -17.37
C CYS A 267 8.80 4.27 -17.43
N ASP A 268 8.19 4.27 -18.60
CA ASP A 268 6.97 3.51 -18.80
C ASP A 268 7.34 2.04 -18.66
N PRO A 269 6.91 1.37 -17.59
CA PRO A 269 7.07 -0.07 -17.52
C PRO A 269 6.32 -0.66 -18.71
N ASN A 270 6.69 -1.87 -19.11
CA ASN A 270 5.92 -2.66 -20.06
C ASN A 270 4.42 -2.38 -19.88
N PRO A 271 3.64 -2.01 -20.90
CA PRO A 271 2.21 -1.65 -20.77
C PRO A 271 1.33 -2.73 -20.12
N THR A 272 1.88 -3.92 -19.92
CA THR A 272 1.25 -5.01 -19.16
C THR A 272 1.45 -4.91 -17.65
N ILE A 273 2.30 -4.00 -17.15
CA ILE A 273 2.54 -3.81 -15.70
C ILE A 273 1.54 -2.80 -15.16
N LEU A 274 0.66 -3.25 -14.28
CA LEU A 274 -0.32 -2.40 -13.63
C LEU A 274 0.36 -1.45 -12.63
N ARG A 275 0.06 -0.16 -12.73
CA ARG A 275 0.40 0.82 -11.71
C ARG A 275 -0.57 0.70 -10.53
N GLU A 276 -0.16 1.21 -9.38
CA GLU A 276 -0.96 1.12 -8.14
C GLU A 276 -2.35 1.73 -8.33
N GLU A 277 -2.47 2.88 -9.01
CA GLU A 277 -3.74 3.52 -9.32
C GLU A 277 -4.66 2.61 -10.16
N GLN A 278 -4.11 1.91 -11.13
CA GLN A 278 -4.84 0.96 -11.97
C GLN A 278 -5.32 -0.27 -11.19
N ILE A 279 -4.52 -0.74 -10.22
CA ILE A 279 -4.92 -1.83 -9.32
C ILE A 279 -6.15 -1.41 -8.51
N TYR A 280 -6.16 -0.17 -7.99
CA TYR A 280 -7.31 0.34 -7.24
C TYR A 280 -8.55 0.56 -8.12
N VAL A 281 -8.38 1.05 -9.35
CA VAL A 281 -9.49 1.15 -10.31
C VAL A 281 -10.10 -0.23 -10.58
N ASN A 282 -9.27 -1.21 -10.92
CA ASN A 282 -9.74 -2.57 -11.19
C ASN A 282 -10.43 -3.19 -9.96
N ALA A 283 -9.89 -2.94 -8.76
CA ALA A 283 -10.48 -3.42 -7.51
C ALA A 283 -11.85 -2.79 -7.24
N LEU A 284 -11.99 -1.49 -7.48
CA LEU A 284 -13.26 -0.78 -7.29
C LEU A 284 -14.32 -1.24 -8.29
N GLU A 285 -13.97 -1.41 -9.55
CA GLU A 285 -14.88 -1.91 -10.60
C GLU A 285 -15.35 -3.35 -10.35
N GLN A 286 -14.49 -4.21 -9.80
CA GLN A 286 -14.82 -5.61 -9.49
C GLN A 286 -15.44 -5.81 -8.11
N MET A 287 -15.49 -4.77 -7.27
CA MET A 287 -16.04 -4.87 -5.91
C MET A 287 -17.55 -5.13 -5.96
N PRO A 288 -18.04 -6.20 -5.33
CA PRO A 288 -19.48 -6.45 -5.29
C PRO A 288 -20.26 -5.38 -4.51
N THR A 289 -21.42 -5.05 -5.02
CA THR A 289 -22.34 -4.08 -4.40
C THR A 289 -23.28 -4.82 -3.44
N SER A 290 -22.89 -4.94 -2.19
CA SER A 290 -23.66 -5.65 -1.16
C SER A 290 -23.19 -5.23 0.23
N SER A 291 -24.08 -5.28 1.21
CA SER A 291 -23.76 -5.10 2.64
C SER A 291 -22.71 -6.10 3.14
N ASP A 292 -22.66 -7.30 2.56
CA ASP A 292 -21.69 -8.35 2.92
C ASP A 292 -20.25 -7.97 2.59
N TYR A 293 -20.06 -6.98 1.70
CA TYR A 293 -18.76 -6.44 1.30
C TYR A 293 -18.51 -5.01 1.82
N ALA A 294 -19.30 -4.55 2.79
CA ALA A 294 -19.15 -3.19 3.32
C ALA A 294 -17.77 -2.96 3.92
N THR A 295 -17.25 -3.91 4.70
CA THR A 295 -15.91 -3.81 5.30
C THR A 295 -14.81 -3.75 4.25
N GLU A 296 -14.90 -4.60 3.22
CA GLU A 296 -13.94 -4.62 2.11
C GLU A 296 -13.97 -3.31 1.32
N TYR A 297 -15.17 -2.77 1.07
CA TYR A 297 -15.34 -1.49 0.41
C TYR A 297 -14.73 -0.35 1.24
N HIS A 298 -15.02 -0.28 2.54
CA HIS A 298 -14.42 0.72 3.44
C HIS A 298 -12.89 0.63 3.45
N ASN A 299 -12.33 -0.58 3.43
CA ASN A 299 -10.90 -0.79 3.39
C ASN A 299 -10.29 -0.29 2.08
N LEU A 300 -10.92 -0.63 0.96
CA LEU A 300 -10.47 -0.20 -0.36
C LEU A 300 -10.56 1.33 -0.50
N ILE A 301 -11.69 1.93 -0.13
CA ILE A 301 -11.86 3.39 -0.15
C ILE A 301 -10.82 4.06 0.75
N THR A 302 -10.57 3.54 1.95
CA THR A 302 -9.53 4.10 2.83
C THR A 302 -8.15 4.09 2.16
N ALA A 303 -7.77 2.96 1.55
CA ALA A 303 -6.50 2.85 0.84
C ALA A 303 -6.41 3.84 -0.35
N ILE A 304 -7.50 3.98 -1.09
CA ILE A 304 -7.61 4.93 -2.21
C ILE A 304 -7.47 6.38 -1.70
N LEU A 305 -8.20 6.76 -0.65
CA LEU A 305 -8.13 8.10 -0.08
C LEU A 305 -6.73 8.44 0.45
N MET A 306 -6.05 7.47 1.06
CA MET A 306 -4.64 7.62 1.45
C MET A 306 -3.75 7.90 0.23
N LYS A 307 -3.97 7.17 -0.86
CA LYS A 307 -3.22 7.38 -2.11
C LYS A 307 -3.50 8.74 -2.75
N LEU A 308 -4.76 9.20 -2.71
CA LEU A 308 -5.19 10.45 -3.34
C LEU A 308 -4.78 11.68 -2.51
N PHE A 309 -5.01 11.65 -1.20
CA PHE A 309 -5.06 12.83 -0.36
C PHE A 309 -3.94 12.97 0.68
N ILE A 310 -3.02 12.03 0.80
CA ILE A 310 -1.84 12.26 1.61
C ILE A 310 -0.75 12.92 0.73
N PRO A 311 -0.07 13.98 1.15
CA PRO A 311 0.13 14.46 2.53
C PRO A 311 -0.89 15.48 3.10
N PRO A 312 -1.78 16.16 2.32
CA PRO A 312 -2.71 17.14 2.89
C PRO A 312 -3.59 16.60 4.03
N LEU A 313 -4.12 15.39 3.87
CA LEU A 313 -4.82 14.68 4.94
C LEU A 313 -3.91 13.63 5.57
N LYS A 314 -4.05 13.43 6.89
CA LYS A 314 -3.20 12.51 7.67
C LYS A 314 -4.02 11.66 8.63
N ASN A 315 -3.37 10.65 9.21
CA ASN A 315 -3.88 9.84 10.33
C ASN A 315 -5.28 9.26 10.07
N PRO A 316 -5.50 8.51 8.99
CA PRO A 316 -6.78 7.88 8.76
C PRO A 316 -7.13 6.94 9.90
N LYS A 317 -8.36 7.03 10.38
CA LYS A 317 -8.94 6.11 11.35
C LYS A 317 -10.22 5.54 10.77
N ILE A 318 -10.39 4.23 10.87
CA ILE A 318 -11.53 3.50 10.32
C ILE A 318 -12.43 3.08 11.48
N GLU A 319 -13.76 3.13 11.26
CA GLU A 319 -14.77 2.77 12.24
C GLU A 319 -14.55 3.47 13.61
N PHE A 320 -14.27 4.78 13.52
CA PHE A 320 -13.91 5.55 14.70
C PHE A 320 -15.13 5.77 15.61
N PRO A 321 -15.11 5.27 16.86
CA PRO A 321 -16.22 5.45 17.78
C PRO A 321 -16.33 6.89 18.23
N VAL A 322 -17.56 7.41 18.27
CA VAL A 322 -17.91 8.73 18.78
C VAL A 322 -19.11 8.62 19.73
N ASN A 323 -19.34 9.65 20.53
CA ASN A 323 -20.46 9.69 21.48
C ASN A 323 -20.47 8.44 22.40
N GLU A 324 -19.35 8.20 23.11
CA GLU A 324 -19.17 7.05 24.03
C GLU A 324 -19.33 5.67 23.37
N GLY A 325 -19.21 5.62 22.03
CA GLY A 325 -19.32 4.38 21.27
C GLY A 325 -20.69 4.11 20.65
N ASP A 326 -21.68 4.94 20.93
CA ASP A 326 -23.05 4.80 20.38
C ASP A 326 -23.08 4.97 18.85
N GLN A 327 -22.09 5.66 18.30
CA GLN A 327 -21.98 5.93 16.88
C GLN A 327 -20.56 5.69 16.39
N ARG A 328 -20.44 5.43 15.09
CA ARG A 328 -19.13 5.29 14.44
C ARG A 328 -19.07 6.15 13.19
N ILE A 329 -17.89 6.70 12.92
CA ILE A 329 -17.56 7.35 11.66
C ILE A 329 -16.80 6.32 10.82
N ASP A 330 -17.22 6.09 9.58
CA ASP A 330 -16.62 5.08 8.72
C ASP A 330 -15.13 5.37 8.52
N ILE A 331 -14.79 6.60 8.11
CA ILE A 331 -13.39 7.04 7.98
C ILE A 331 -13.29 8.49 8.44
N ILE A 332 -12.25 8.81 9.22
CA ILE A 332 -11.90 10.18 9.60
C ILE A 332 -10.42 10.43 9.32
N MET A 333 -10.11 11.58 8.72
CA MET A 333 -8.73 11.99 8.43
C MET A 333 -8.46 13.38 8.99
N THR A 334 -7.27 13.60 9.55
CA THR A 334 -6.85 14.93 10.04
C THR A 334 -6.49 15.82 8.86
N ASN A 335 -7.07 17.00 8.79
CA ASN A 335 -6.69 18.01 7.82
C ASN A 335 -5.41 18.73 8.29
N SER A 336 -4.33 18.59 7.55
CA SER A 336 -3.01 19.20 7.80
C SER A 336 -2.54 20.00 6.59
N ALA A 337 -3.48 20.35 5.70
CA ALA A 337 -3.16 21.09 4.48
C ALA A 337 -2.70 22.52 4.79
N ASN A 338 -1.66 22.96 4.11
CA ASN A 338 -1.16 24.33 4.11
C ASN A 338 -1.31 25.01 2.74
N ALA A 339 -1.82 24.29 1.76
CA ALA A 339 -2.16 24.75 0.41
C ALA A 339 -3.18 23.80 -0.24
N GLY A 340 -3.75 24.18 -1.38
CA GLY A 340 -4.68 23.40 -2.17
C GLY A 340 -6.08 23.31 -1.57
N PHE A 341 -6.89 22.43 -2.13
CA PHE A 341 -8.32 22.34 -1.83
C PHE A 341 -8.66 22.28 -0.34
N PHE A 342 -7.99 21.41 0.41
CA PHE A 342 -8.27 21.23 1.86
C PHE A 342 -7.85 22.42 2.73
N ASN A 343 -6.90 23.22 2.27
CA ASN A 343 -6.58 24.49 2.89
C ASN A 343 -7.63 25.56 2.54
N ASP A 344 -8.05 25.59 1.28
CA ASP A 344 -9.01 26.56 0.75
C ASP A 344 -10.39 26.41 1.39
N ILE A 345 -10.83 25.19 1.69
CA ILE A 345 -12.05 24.92 2.45
C ILE A 345 -12.09 25.73 3.75
N ILE A 346 -10.98 25.81 4.47
CA ILE A 346 -10.89 26.51 5.75
C ILE A 346 -10.75 28.02 5.54
N HIS A 347 -9.85 28.45 4.64
CA HIS A 347 -9.41 29.84 4.58
C HIS A 347 -10.13 30.69 3.52
N LYS A 348 -10.68 30.08 2.47
CA LYS A 348 -11.43 30.79 1.43
C LYS A 348 -12.95 30.58 1.54
N ASN A 349 -13.37 29.37 1.94
CA ASN A 349 -14.78 29.02 2.03
C ASN A 349 -15.35 29.14 3.45
N ASP A 350 -14.49 29.46 4.44
CA ASP A 350 -14.85 29.63 5.86
C ASP A 350 -15.58 28.42 6.47
N ILE A 351 -15.22 27.22 6.01
CA ILE A 351 -15.77 25.98 6.51
C ILE A 351 -14.80 25.36 7.50
N ARG A 352 -15.21 25.24 8.74
CA ARG A 352 -14.38 24.60 9.78
C ARG A 352 -14.16 23.11 9.45
N ALA A 353 -12.93 22.73 9.14
CA ALA A 353 -12.57 21.39 8.71
C ALA A 353 -11.23 20.89 9.31
N PRO A 354 -11.08 20.84 10.65
CA PRO A 354 -9.87 20.26 11.25
C PRO A 354 -9.75 18.76 10.97
N TYR A 355 -10.89 18.13 10.71
CA TYR A 355 -10.98 16.75 10.23
C TYR A 355 -11.88 16.71 9.00
N VAL A 356 -11.60 15.74 8.13
CA VAL A 356 -12.49 15.36 7.02
C VAL A 356 -13.22 14.10 7.43
N ILE A 357 -14.55 14.16 7.47
CA ILE A 357 -15.43 13.05 7.85
C ILE A 357 -15.91 12.37 6.58
N ILE A 358 -15.79 11.07 6.50
CA ILE A 358 -16.13 10.29 5.32
C ILE A 358 -17.09 9.17 5.71
N GLU A 359 -18.22 9.10 5.04
CA GLU A 359 -19.18 8.00 5.10
C GLU A 359 -19.18 7.25 3.78
N CYS A 360 -19.20 5.92 3.84
CA CYS A 360 -19.12 5.04 2.68
C CYS A 360 -20.38 4.17 2.57
N LYS A 361 -20.95 4.06 1.36
CA LYS A 361 -22.17 3.29 1.10
C LYS A 361 -21.93 2.29 -0.05
N ASN A 362 -21.86 1.00 0.32
CA ASN A 362 -21.62 -0.09 -0.64
C ASN A 362 -22.93 -0.72 -1.13
N TYR A 363 -23.86 0.10 -1.63
CA TYR A 363 -25.10 -0.37 -2.26
C TYR A 363 -25.52 0.54 -3.41
N GLU A 364 -26.39 0.04 -4.30
CA GLU A 364 -26.85 0.71 -5.52
C GLU A 364 -28.26 1.30 -5.39
N ASP A 365 -28.81 1.31 -4.20
CA ASP A 365 -30.14 1.86 -3.94
C ASP A 365 -30.13 3.41 -3.96
N ASN A 366 -31.33 4.00 -3.94
CA ASN A 366 -31.48 5.42 -3.92
C ASN A 366 -30.89 6.01 -2.64
N ILE A 367 -29.72 6.58 -2.74
CA ILE A 367 -29.12 7.37 -1.69
C ILE A 367 -29.93 8.65 -1.50
N GLY A 368 -30.13 9.06 -0.27
CA GLY A 368 -30.99 10.19 0.00
C GLY A 368 -30.77 10.88 1.34
N ASN A 369 -31.88 11.32 1.93
CA ASN A 369 -31.86 12.06 3.17
C ASN A 369 -31.31 11.27 4.38
N PRO A 370 -31.55 9.96 4.52
CA PRO A 370 -30.97 9.20 5.64
C PRO A 370 -29.45 9.26 5.70
N GLU A 371 -28.78 9.05 4.54
CA GLU A 371 -27.32 9.06 4.44
C GLU A 371 -26.73 10.45 4.67
N LEU A 372 -27.39 11.48 4.14
CA LEU A 372 -27.03 12.88 4.39
C LEU A 372 -27.22 13.26 5.86
N SER A 373 -28.27 12.77 6.52
CA SER A 373 -28.46 12.99 7.95
C SER A 373 -27.40 12.28 8.75
N GLN A 374 -27.07 11.03 8.39
CA GLN A 374 -26.04 10.27 9.07
C GLN A 374 -24.69 10.99 9.11
N ILE A 375 -24.20 11.50 7.98
CA ILE A 375 -22.91 12.24 7.97
C ILE A 375 -23.05 13.60 8.68
N THR A 376 -24.19 14.28 8.54
CA THR A 376 -24.46 15.57 9.23
C THR A 376 -24.40 15.39 10.74
N ASP A 377 -24.96 14.32 11.29
CA ASP A 377 -24.96 14.02 12.73
C ASP A 377 -23.54 13.78 13.30
N ARG A 378 -22.56 13.54 12.42
CA ARG A 378 -21.15 13.44 12.80
C ARG A 378 -20.45 14.80 12.93
N PHE A 379 -21.03 15.84 12.32
CA PHE A 379 -20.48 17.18 12.38
C PHE A 379 -20.70 17.80 13.75
N ASN A 380 -19.73 18.54 14.24
CA ASN A 380 -19.84 19.41 15.39
C ASN A 380 -18.69 20.45 15.38
N PRO A 381 -18.75 21.47 16.25
CA PRO A 381 -17.70 22.50 16.28
C PRO A 381 -16.29 21.95 16.51
N THR A 382 -16.12 20.82 17.21
CA THR A 382 -14.80 20.23 17.46
C THR A 382 -14.29 19.43 16.26
N ARG A 383 -15.15 18.60 15.65
CA ARG A 383 -14.77 17.74 14.52
C ARG A 383 -14.78 18.47 13.19
N GLY A 384 -15.54 19.57 13.08
CA GLY A 384 -15.71 20.33 11.85
C GLY A 384 -17.03 20.03 11.15
N HIS A 385 -17.19 20.66 9.98
CA HIS A 385 -18.43 20.73 9.21
C HIS A 385 -18.26 20.33 7.75
N PHE A 386 -17.18 19.61 7.44
CA PHE A 386 -16.83 19.17 6.10
C PHE A 386 -16.66 17.64 6.04
N GLY A 387 -17.16 17.06 4.95
CA GLY A 387 -16.96 15.63 4.69
C GLY A 387 -17.31 15.18 3.28
N PHE A 388 -16.98 13.94 3.00
CA PHE A 388 -17.34 13.23 1.78
C PHE A 388 -18.38 12.15 2.09
N LEU A 389 -19.41 12.06 1.24
CA LEU A 389 -20.29 10.91 1.18
C LEU A 389 -19.91 10.09 -0.06
N ILE A 390 -19.26 8.96 0.15
CA ILE A 390 -18.76 8.09 -0.92
C ILE A 390 -19.75 6.95 -1.13
N TYR A 391 -20.17 6.73 -2.38
CA TYR A 391 -21.17 5.72 -2.72
C TYR A 391 -20.90 5.09 -4.08
N ARG A 392 -21.48 3.91 -4.32
CA ARG A 392 -21.26 3.15 -5.57
C ARG A 392 -21.86 3.88 -6.78
N LYS A 393 -23.13 3.94 -6.85
CA LYS A 393 -23.94 4.70 -7.84
C LYS A 393 -25.35 4.88 -7.30
N SER A 394 -26.09 5.84 -7.88
CA SER A 394 -27.51 6.05 -7.59
C SER A 394 -28.31 6.10 -8.89
N LYS A 395 -29.50 5.49 -8.89
CA LYS A 395 -30.44 5.59 -10.03
C LYS A 395 -31.00 7.02 -10.19
N LYS A 396 -30.97 7.80 -9.11
CA LYS A 396 -31.50 9.16 -9.00
C LYS A 396 -30.39 10.16 -8.64
N GLU A 397 -29.30 10.12 -9.35
CA GLU A 397 -28.08 10.86 -9.03
C GLU A 397 -28.31 12.37 -9.01
N GLN A 398 -29.04 12.91 -10.01
CA GLN A 398 -29.38 14.33 -10.06
C GLN A 398 -30.28 14.75 -8.88
N GLU A 399 -31.33 13.98 -8.55
CA GLU A 399 -32.16 14.24 -7.37
C GLU A 399 -31.35 14.22 -6.07
N PHE A 400 -30.42 13.30 -5.96
CA PHE A 400 -29.53 13.20 -4.79
C PHE A 400 -28.60 14.40 -4.71
N PHE A 401 -27.96 14.79 -5.81
CA PHE A 401 -27.10 15.97 -5.86
C PHE A 401 -27.87 17.24 -5.48
N GLN A 402 -29.10 17.41 -5.96
CA GLN A 402 -29.96 18.52 -5.58
C GLN A 402 -30.28 18.54 -4.07
N LYS A 403 -30.41 17.37 -3.44
CA LYS A 403 -30.56 17.29 -1.97
C LYS A 403 -29.29 17.75 -1.24
N CYS A 404 -28.10 17.45 -1.79
CA CYS A 404 -26.83 17.95 -1.25
C CYS A 404 -26.75 19.48 -1.33
N ILE A 405 -27.12 20.08 -2.49
CA ILE A 405 -27.20 21.53 -2.67
C ILE A 405 -28.15 22.16 -1.63
N ASN A 406 -29.35 21.63 -1.50
CA ASN A 406 -30.37 22.15 -0.58
C ASN A 406 -29.96 22.07 0.91
N ARG A 407 -29.02 21.20 1.25
CA ARG A 407 -28.49 21.03 2.61
C ARG A 407 -27.16 21.78 2.85
N ARG A 408 -26.59 22.35 1.80
CA ARG A 408 -25.36 23.14 1.91
C ARG A 408 -25.58 24.40 2.74
N SER A 409 -24.75 24.60 3.75
CA SER A 409 -24.74 25.77 4.62
C SER A 409 -23.32 25.98 5.20
N SER A 410 -23.10 27.08 5.91
CA SER A 410 -21.80 27.37 6.54
C SER A 410 -21.37 26.30 7.54
N ASP A 411 -22.31 25.62 8.17
CA ASP A 411 -22.10 24.54 9.15
C ASP A 411 -22.28 23.13 8.56
N ARG A 412 -22.46 22.99 7.25
CA ARG A 412 -22.67 21.72 6.55
C ARG A 412 -22.15 21.77 5.13
N CYS A 413 -21.06 21.08 4.91
CA CYS A 413 -20.51 20.91 3.56
C CYS A 413 -20.22 19.42 3.31
N ILE A 414 -21.04 18.78 2.51
CA ILE A 414 -20.92 17.37 2.13
C ILE A 414 -20.73 17.31 0.63
N ILE A 415 -19.56 16.86 0.18
CA ILE A 415 -19.32 16.59 -1.24
C ILE A 415 -19.66 15.12 -1.50
N PRO A 416 -20.68 14.85 -2.33
CA PRO A 416 -20.98 13.49 -2.77
C PRO A 416 -19.98 13.05 -3.85
N LEU A 417 -19.40 11.85 -3.68
CA LEU A 417 -18.47 11.25 -4.63
C LEU A 417 -18.94 9.82 -4.94
N ASN A 418 -19.22 9.54 -6.18
CA ASN A 418 -19.52 8.17 -6.62
C ASN A 418 -18.26 7.46 -7.12
N ASP A 419 -18.39 6.15 -7.43
CA ASP A 419 -17.26 5.36 -7.94
C ASP A 419 -16.60 5.97 -9.18
N LYS A 420 -17.37 6.61 -10.06
CA LYS A 420 -16.83 7.29 -11.26
C LYS A 420 -15.95 8.49 -10.88
N ASP A 421 -16.35 9.24 -9.86
CA ASP A 421 -15.55 10.35 -9.33
C ASP A 421 -14.24 9.86 -8.74
N ILE A 422 -14.29 8.75 -7.97
CA ILE A 422 -13.10 8.11 -7.40
C ILE A 422 -12.16 7.59 -8.50
N ILE A 423 -12.70 6.90 -9.50
CA ILE A 423 -11.93 6.42 -10.66
C ILE A 423 -11.31 7.59 -11.43
N LYS A 424 -12.06 8.68 -11.62
CA LYS A 424 -11.54 9.90 -12.27
C LYS A 424 -10.35 10.46 -11.49
N MET A 425 -10.45 10.61 -10.17
CA MET A 425 -9.36 11.12 -9.35
C MET A 425 -8.13 10.17 -9.39
N LEU A 426 -8.32 8.85 -9.36
CA LEU A 426 -7.22 7.89 -9.53
C LEU A 426 -6.56 8.03 -10.91
N THR A 427 -7.34 8.24 -11.96
CA THR A 427 -6.85 8.47 -13.32
C THR A 427 -6.06 9.79 -13.41
N MET A 428 -6.57 10.86 -12.82
CA MET A 428 -5.86 12.14 -12.71
C MET A 428 -4.52 11.97 -11.99
N LYS A 429 -4.51 11.21 -10.86
CA LYS A 429 -3.28 10.89 -10.14
C LYS A 429 -2.28 10.11 -10.98
N LEU A 430 -2.77 9.15 -11.78
CA LEU A 430 -1.97 8.36 -12.70
C LEU A 430 -1.23 9.23 -13.73
N TYR A 431 -1.90 10.29 -14.21
CA TYR A 431 -1.35 11.22 -15.20
C TYR A 431 -0.73 12.49 -14.59
N ASN A 432 -0.60 12.56 -13.25
CA ASN A 432 -0.11 13.72 -12.50
C ASN A 432 -0.93 15.01 -12.74
N GLU A 433 -2.23 14.87 -12.97
CA GLU A 433 -3.17 15.98 -13.05
C GLU A 433 -3.56 16.46 -11.64
N ASN A 434 -4.01 17.72 -11.55
CA ASN A 434 -4.38 18.35 -10.29
C ASN A 434 -5.78 17.93 -9.81
N ILE A 435 -5.83 17.14 -8.74
CA ILE A 435 -7.08 16.67 -8.13
C ILE A 435 -7.81 17.80 -7.38
N ASP A 436 -7.09 18.82 -6.91
CA ASP A 436 -7.68 19.94 -6.19
C ASP A 436 -8.66 20.73 -7.06
N ASP A 437 -8.38 20.86 -8.37
CA ASP A 437 -9.26 21.52 -9.33
C ASP A 437 -10.58 20.76 -9.45
N PHE A 438 -10.53 19.44 -9.57
CA PHE A 438 -11.72 18.59 -9.62
C PHE A 438 -12.60 18.72 -8.36
N LEU A 439 -11.99 18.76 -7.18
CA LEU A 439 -12.74 18.93 -5.93
C LEU A 439 -13.31 20.34 -5.80
N SER A 440 -12.59 21.35 -6.27
CA SER A 440 -13.04 22.74 -6.31
C SER A 440 -14.25 22.91 -7.23
N ASP A 441 -14.23 22.30 -8.41
CA ASP A 441 -15.38 22.27 -9.31
C ASP A 441 -16.60 21.61 -8.67
N LYS A 442 -16.41 20.47 -7.97
CA LYS A 442 -17.49 19.81 -7.23
C LYS A 442 -18.08 20.70 -6.12
N LEU A 443 -17.25 21.44 -5.40
CA LEU A 443 -17.69 22.38 -4.39
C LEU A 443 -18.46 23.55 -5.02
N GLN A 444 -17.96 24.11 -6.12
CA GLN A 444 -18.63 25.19 -6.84
C GLN A 444 -20.02 24.78 -7.32
N LEU A 445 -20.16 23.54 -7.83
CA LEU A 445 -21.48 23.01 -8.21
C LEU A 445 -22.43 22.87 -7.01
N LEU A 446 -21.92 22.60 -5.81
CA LEU A 446 -22.73 22.56 -4.58
C LEU A 446 -23.15 23.97 -4.13
N ASP A 447 -22.28 24.97 -4.29
CA ASP A 447 -22.55 26.33 -3.84
C ASP A 447 -23.50 27.10 -4.78
N PHE A 448 -23.43 26.85 -6.08
CA PHE A 448 -24.17 27.61 -7.10
C PHE A 448 -25.23 26.80 -7.89
N GLY A 449 -25.24 25.48 -7.73
CA GLY A 449 -26.03 24.59 -8.58
C GLY A 449 -25.47 24.47 -10.00
N ASN A 450 -26.16 23.71 -10.86
CA ASN A 450 -25.82 23.71 -12.28
C ASN A 450 -26.28 25.07 -12.85
N SER A 451 -25.30 25.90 -13.21
CA SER A 451 -25.57 27.08 -14.03
C SER A 451 -25.82 26.62 -15.48
N GLU A 452 -27.02 26.21 -15.80
CA GLU A 452 -27.59 26.27 -17.16
C GLU A 452 -28.72 27.27 -17.20
#